data_f08258392131013d93ded01fd6f894f6
#
_entry.id   f08258392131013d93ded01fd6f894f6
#
_cell.length_a   1.000
_cell.length_b   1.000
_cell.length_c   1.000
_cell.angle_alpha   90.00
_cell.angle_beta   90.00
_cell.angle_gamma   90.00
#
_symmetry.space_group_name_H-M   'P 1'
#
loop_
_entity.id
_entity.type
_entity.pdbx_description
1 polymer ?
#
loop_
_entity_poly.entity_id
_entity_poly.type
_entity_poly.pdbx_seq_one_letter_code
_entity_poly.pdbx_strand_id
1 'polypeptide(L)'
;MPQKGKVKMSMLLTRLREEKERQLRGGIYHRVQIDLTYNSNHIEGSKLSKEQTRHIFETNTLDITTETTRIDDIIETVNHFRCIDYVIDHATDKITESHIKQLHSILKGNTSDGKKEWFAVGDYKKLPNEVGGIDTVQPEDVHRCMKEMLDKYNENSDITFEDILDFHVQFERIHPFQDGNGRIGRLLIFWQCLKHNVVPFIITEELRLFYYRGLQNWGHINGYLADTCLTAQDNFKVVLDYFRIS
;
A
#
# COMPACT_ATOMS: atom_id res chain seq x y z
N MET A 1 -14.96 10.88 27.92
CA MET A 1 -15.30 11.68 26.72
C MET A 1 -15.52 10.70 25.57
N PRO A 2 -16.61 10.73 24.81
CA PRO A 2 -16.86 9.74 23.75
C PRO A 2 -15.85 9.90 22.59
N GLN A 3 -15.35 8.79 22.14
CA GLN A 3 -14.34 8.61 21.10
C GLN A 3 -14.86 9.07 19.72
N LYS A 4 -14.87 10.38 19.45
CA LYS A 4 -15.32 10.95 18.16
C LYS A 4 -14.53 10.39 16.95
N GLY A 5 -13.27 9.95 17.13
CA GLY A 5 -12.44 9.42 16.05
C GLY A 5 -12.83 8.03 15.55
N LYS A 6 -13.25 7.11 16.46
CA LYS A 6 -13.61 5.73 16.08
C LYS A 6 -14.87 5.64 15.22
N VAL A 7 -15.86 6.53 15.44
CA VAL A 7 -17.10 6.55 14.65
C VAL A 7 -16.83 6.99 13.20
N LYS A 8 -15.96 7.99 13.00
CA LYS A 8 -15.65 8.53 11.67
C LYS A 8 -14.95 7.51 10.75
N MET A 9 -14.00 6.72 11.30
CA MET A 9 -13.28 5.74 10.50
C MET A 9 -14.10 4.50 10.16
N SER A 10 -14.98 4.08 11.05
CA SER A 10 -16.01 3.09 10.74
C SER A 10 -16.88 3.54 9.57
N MET A 11 -17.19 4.85 9.48
CA MET A 11 -17.92 5.44 8.36
C MET A 11 -17.15 5.37 7.05
N LEU A 12 -15.83 5.61 7.05
CA LEU A 12 -15.00 5.50 5.84
C LEU A 12 -15.02 4.07 5.29
N LEU A 13 -14.74 3.07 6.12
CA LEU A 13 -14.74 1.68 5.65
C LEU A 13 -16.12 1.24 5.14
N THR A 14 -17.19 1.62 5.84
CA THR A 14 -18.56 1.35 5.41
C THR A 14 -18.82 1.98 4.05
N ARG A 15 -18.47 3.24 3.87
CA ARG A 15 -18.64 3.95 2.61
C ARG A 15 -17.82 3.34 1.46
N LEU A 16 -16.56 2.96 1.72
CA LEU A 16 -15.73 2.29 0.72
C LEU A 16 -16.36 0.97 0.25
N ARG A 17 -16.89 0.16 1.17
CA ARG A 17 -17.57 -1.11 0.85
C ARG A 17 -18.85 -0.91 0.06
N GLU A 18 -19.70 0.03 0.48
CA GLU A 18 -20.95 0.35 -0.22
C GLU A 18 -20.71 0.86 -1.64
N GLU A 19 -19.74 1.77 -1.82
CA GLU A 19 -19.42 2.32 -3.13
C GLU A 19 -18.74 1.30 -4.04
N LYS A 20 -17.89 0.43 -3.48
CA LYS A 20 -17.30 -0.71 -4.18
C LYS A 20 -18.38 -1.66 -4.70
N GLU A 21 -19.30 -2.09 -3.83
CA GLU A 21 -20.39 -3.01 -4.21
C GLU A 21 -21.26 -2.44 -5.32
N ARG A 22 -21.55 -1.14 -5.27
CA ARG A 22 -22.39 -0.45 -6.26
C ARG A 22 -21.61 0.02 -7.49
N GLN A 23 -20.29 -0.16 -7.53
CA GLN A 23 -19.42 0.34 -8.61
C GLN A 23 -19.63 1.85 -8.87
N LEU A 24 -19.78 2.64 -7.78
CA LEU A 24 -20.08 4.07 -7.89
C LEU A 24 -18.86 4.84 -8.44
N ARG A 25 -19.10 5.62 -9.49
CA ARG A 25 -18.13 6.55 -10.02
C ARG A 25 -18.18 7.89 -9.28
N GLY A 26 -17.02 8.53 -9.10
CA GLY A 26 -16.92 9.86 -8.48
C GLY A 26 -17.07 9.86 -6.96
N GLY A 27 -17.19 8.72 -6.28
CA GLY A 27 -17.18 8.59 -4.83
C GLY A 27 -15.77 8.45 -4.24
N ILE A 28 -15.69 8.26 -2.92
CA ILE A 28 -14.40 8.12 -2.23
C ILE A 28 -13.69 6.82 -2.61
N TYR A 29 -14.42 5.73 -2.83
CA TYR A 29 -13.84 4.48 -3.33
C TYR A 29 -13.13 4.70 -4.66
N HIS A 30 -13.82 5.33 -5.63
CA HIS A 30 -13.26 5.68 -6.93
C HIS A 30 -12.01 6.55 -6.79
N ARG A 31 -12.04 7.55 -5.90
CA ARG A 31 -10.92 8.44 -5.63
C ARG A 31 -9.72 7.69 -5.05
N VAL A 32 -9.94 6.82 -4.06
CA VAL A 32 -8.91 6.01 -3.41
C VAL A 32 -8.28 5.05 -4.42
N GLN A 33 -9.08 4.37 -5.26
CA GLN A 33 -8.58 3.47 -6.29
C GLN A 33 -7.57 4.16 -7.21
N ILE A 34 -7.91 5.35 -7.70
CA ILE A 34 -7.04 6.08 -8.63
C ILE A 34 -5.82 6.65 -7.90
N ASP A 35 -6.02 7.37 -6.79
CA ASP A 35 -4.93 8.09 -6.14
C ASP A 35 -3.90 7.15 -5.51
N LEU A 36 -4.34 6.11 -4.81
CA LEU A 36 -3.42 5.15 -4.20
C LEU A 36 -2.67 4.34 -5.26
N THR A 37 -3.36 3.89 -6.31
CA THR A 37 -2.74 3.12 -7.39
C THR A 37 -1.73 3.96 -8.17
N TYR A 38 -2.12 5.15 -8.62
CA TYR A 38 -1.23 6.04 -9.35
C TYR A 38 0.04 6.34 -8.56
N ASN A 39 -0.11 6.89 -7.34
CA ASN A 39 1.05 7.31 -6.56
C ASN A 39 1.94 6.11 -6.16
N SER A 40 1.34 5.00 -5.75
CA SER A 40 2.10 3.82 -5.33
C SER A 40 2.91 3.21 -6.47
N ASN A 41 2.35 3.11 -7.68
CA ASN A 41 3.06 2.61 -8.85
C ASN A 41 4.08 3.62 -9.38
N HIS A 42 3.77 4.92 -9.33
CA HIS A 42 4.67 5.98 -9.82
C HIS A 42 5.94 6.07 -8.97
N ILE A 43 5.84 5.91 -7.64
CA ILE A 43 6.98 5.82 -6.72
C ILE A 43 7.93 4.67 -7.14
N GLU A 44 7.40 3.56 -7.63
CA GLU A 44 8.17 2.39 -8.11
C GLU A 44 8.59 2.51 -9.59
N GLY A 45 8.36 3.65 -10.21
CA GLY A 45 8.88 3.96 -11.55
C GLY A 45 7.93 3.68 -12.71
N SER A 46 6.67 3.36 -12.46
CA SER A 46 5.65 3.29 -13.52
C SER A 46 5.55 4.63 -14.24
N LYS A 47 5.43 4.58 -15.58
CA LYS A 47 5.32 5.76 -16.45
C LYS A 47 3.89 6.14 -16.78
N LEU A 48 2.91 5.37 -16.32
CA LEU A 48 1.50 5.71 -16.52
C LEU A 48 1.17 7.02 -15.79
N SER A 49 0.51 7.93 -16.51
CA SER A 49 0.01 9.16 -15.92
C SER A 49 -1.21 8.89 -15.03
N LYS A 50 -1.57 9.87 -14.20
CA LYS A 50 -2.78 9.78 -13.36
C LYS A 50 -4.05 9.65 -14.23
N GLU A 51 -4.10 10.35 -15.37
CA GLU A 51 -5.22 10.25 -16.30
C GLU A 51 -5.29 8.86 -16.95
N GLN A 52 -4.16 8.27 -17.34
CA GLN A 52 -4.12 6.91 -17.86
C GLN A 52 -4.56 5.89 -16.80
N THR A 53 -4.10 6.06 -15.53
CA THR A 53 -4.53 5.22 -14.41
C THR A 53 -6.04 5.32 -14.20
N ARG A 54 -6.61 6.53 -14.25
CA ARG A 54 -8.05 6.75 -14.17
C ARG A 54 -8.78 6.08 -15.33
N HIS A 55 -8.30 6.28 -16.54
CA HIS A 55 -8.91 5.72 -17.75
C HIS A 55 -8.97 4.19 -17.71
N ILE A 56 -7.86 3.54 -17.27
CA ILE A 56 -7.82 2.09 -17.09
C ILE A 56 -8.89 1.66 -16.06
N PHE A 57 -8.99 2.36 -14.92
CA PHE A 57 -9.97 2.03 -13.89
C PHE A 57 -11.42 2.17 -14.37
N GLU A 58 -11.72 3.27 -15.07
CA GLU A 58 -13.09 3.60 -15.47
C GLU A 58 -13.60 2.81 -16.67
N THR A 59 -12.71 2.45 -17.60
CA THR A 59 -13.09 1.93 -18.91
C THR A 59 -12.48 0.58 -19.25
N ASN A 60 -11.51 0.13 -18.45
CA ASN A 60 -10.69 -1.06 -18.74
C ASN A 60 -9.98 -0.96 -20.11
N THR A 61 -9.67 0.25 -20.56
CA THR A 61 -8.93 0.52 -21.81
C THR A 61 -7.76 1.45 -21.50
N LEU A 62 -6.79 1.50 -22.42
CA LEU A 62 -5.66 2.42 -22.36
C LEU A 62 -5.64 3.24 -23.66
N ASP A 63 -5.65 4.55 -23.52
CA ASP A 63 -5.31 5.43 -24.64
C ASP A 63 -3.80 5.53 -24.73
N ILE A 64 -3.24 4.92 -25.79
CA ILE A 64 -1.81 4.92 -26.06
C ILE A 64 -1.50 6.19 -26.84
N THR A 65 -1.03 7.20 -26.13
CA THR A 65 -0.36 8.34 -26.76
C THR A 65 1.07 7.94 -27.17
N THR A 66 1.82 8.84 -27.77
CA THR A 66 3.10 8.62 -28.47
C THR A 66 4.25 8.02 -27.62
N GLU A 67 4.09 7.78 -26.32
CA GLU A 67 5.13 7.24 -25.45
C GLU A 67 5.00 5.72 -25.27
N THR A 68 6.15 5.03 -25.29
CA THR A 68 6.21 3.59 -25.04
C THR A 68 5.86 3.29 -23.58
N THR A 69 4.79 2.55 -23.37
CA THR A 69 4.36 2.07 -22.05
C THR A 69 4.71 0.60 -21.89
N ARG A 70 5.27 0.23 -20.74
CA ARG A 70 5.56 -1.18 -20.42
C ARG A 70 4.24 -1.91 -20.17
N ILE A 71 4.09 -3.10 -20.74
CA ILE A 71 2.90 -3.95 -20.52
C ILE A 71 2.75 -4.28 -19.03
N ASP A 72 3.85 -4.53 -18.33
CA ASP A 72 3.82 -4.82 -16.90
C ASP A 72 3.30 -3.64 -16.07
N ASP A 73 3.59 -2.38 -16.45
CA ASP A 73 3.03 -1.21 -15.76
C ASP A 73 1.49 -1.19 -15.86
N ILE A 74 0.92 -1.63 -16.98
CA ILE A 74 -0.54 -1.74 -17.16
C ILE A 74 -1.10 -2.87 -16.32
N ILE A 75 -0.47 -4.06 -16.37
CA ILE A 75 -0.90 -5.24 -15.63
C ILE A 75 -0.84 -4.94 -14.12
N GLU A 76 0.26 -4.40 -13.63
CA GLU A 76 0.44 -4.06 -12.21
C GLU A 76 -0.53 -2.96 -11.76
N THR A 77 -0.90 -2.02 -12.63
CA THR A 77 -1.93 -1.02 -12.33
C THR A 77 -3.30 -1.66 -12.14
N VAL A 78 -3.72 -2.54 -13.06
CA VAL A 78 -4.98 -3.30 -12.91
C VAL A 78 -4.94 -4.19 -11.66
N ASN A 79 -3.83 -4.85 -11.41
CA ASN A 79 -3.64 -5.70 -10.24
C ASN A 79 -3.66 -4.90 -8.95
N HIS A 80 -3.12 -3.68 -8.93
CA HIS A 80 -3.13 -2.82 -7.74
C HIS A 80 -4.55 -2.40 -7.35
N PHE A 81 -5.43 -2.14 -8.30
CA PHE A 81 -6.86 -1.95 -8.02
C PHE A 81 -7.46 -3.16 -7.30
N ARG A 82 -7.15 -4.37 -7.76
CA ARG A 82 -7.61 -5.62 -7.13
C ARG A 82 -7.02 -5.80 -5.73
N CYS A 83 -5.78 -5.36 -5.52
CA CYS A 83 -5.17 -5.35 -4.18
C CYS A 83 -5.91 -4.41 -3.22
N ILE A 84 -6.30 -3.21 -3.68
CA ILE A 84 -7.11 -2.27 -2.87
C ILE A 84 -8.46 -2.90 -2.53
N ASP A 85 -9.12 -3.55 -3.49
CA ASP A 85 -10.36 -4.28 -3.23
C ASP A 85 -10.19 -5.36 -2.17
N TYR A 86 -9.12 -6.14 -2.27
CA TYR A 86 -8.79 -7.16 -1.28
C TYR A 86 -8.58 -6.54 0.11
N VAL A 87 -7.86 -5.42 0.20
CA VAL A 87 -7.65 -4.69 1.46
C VAL A 87 -8.96 -4.22 2.06
N ILE A 88 -9.88 -3.65 1.27
CA ILE A 88 -11.19 -3.17 1.75
C ILE A 88 -12.04 -4.33 2.27
N ASP A 89 -12.03 -5.48 1.59
CA ASP A 89 -12.80 -6.67 2.00
C ASP A 89 -12.29 -7.23 3.33
N HIS A 90 -10.96 -7.28 3.49
CA HIS A 90 -10.29 -7.84 4.66
C HIS A 90 -9.89 -6.80 5.72
N ALA A 91 -10.34 -5.54 5.60
CA ALA A 91 -9.88 -4.44 6.46
C ALA A 91 -10.06 -4.68 7.96
N THR A 92 -10.97 -5.56 8.38
CA THR A 92 -11.21 -5.91 9.79
C THR A 92 -10.39 -7.11 10.28
N ASP A 93 -9.76 -7.85 9.38
CA ASP A 93 -9.02 -9.06 9.71
C ASP A 93 -7.64 -8.74 10.29
N LYS A 94 -7.06 -9.68 11.04
CA LYS A 94 -5.65 -9.60 11.42
C LYS A 94 -4.78 -9.83 10.18
N ILE A 95 -3.73 -9.04 10.01
CA ILE A 95 -2.73 -9.31 8.96
C ILE A 95 -1.99 -10.60 9.31
N THR A 96 -1.86 -11.46 8.31
CA THR A 96 -1.12 -12.73 8.37
C THR A 96 -0.17 -12.84 7.18
N GLU A 97 0.81 -13.72 7.25
CA GLU A 97 1.67 -14.05 6.10
C GLU A 97 0.86 -14.44 4.86
N SER A 98 -0.24 -15.19 5.05
CA SER A 98 -1.13 -15.57 3.96
C SER A 98 -1.74 -14.37 3.26
N HIS A 99 -2.20 -13.37 3.99
CA HIS A 99 -2.74 -12.13 3.41
C HIS A 99 -1.66 -11.36 2.62
N ILE A 100 -0.45 -11.25 3.18
CA ILE A 100 0.67 -10.56 2.55
C ILE A 100 1.08 -11.27 1.25
N LYS A 101 1.21 -12.59 1.28
CA LYS A 101 1.50 -13.41 0.10
C LYS A 101 0.38 -13.33 -0.95
N GLN A 102 -0.88 -13.30 -0.51
CA GLN A 102 -2.02 -13.13 -1.41
C GLN A 102 -2.01 -11.76 -2.11
N LEU A 103 -1.72 -10.68 -1.40
CA LEU A 103 -1.55 -9.36 -2.02
C LEU A 103 -0.44 -9.36 -3.07
N HIS A 104 0.71 -10.00 -2.76
CA HIS A 104 1.80 -10.14 -3.73
C HIS A 104 1.40 -11.00 -4.94
N SER A 105 0.67 -12.09 -4.70
CA SER A 105 0.13 -12.95 -5.78
C SER A 105 -0.80 -12.18 -6.71
N ILE A 106 -1.65 -11.31 -6.16
CA ILE A 106 -2.53 -10.45 -6.97
C ILE A 106 -1.67 -9.42 -7.73
N LEU A 107 -0.79 -8.70 -7.05
CA LEU A 107 0.00 -7.60 -7.61
C LEU A 107 0.87 -8.06 -8.78
N LYS A 108 1.60 -9.15 -8.61
CA LYS A 108 2.57 -9.68 -9.59
C LYS A 108 1.98 -10.75 -10.51
N GLY A 109 0.70 -11.06 -10.37
CA GLY A 109 0.01 -12.02 -11.24
C GLY A 109 0.01 -11.59 -12.70
N ASN A 110 0.35 -12.52 -13.60
CA ASN A 110 0.39 -12.33 -15.06
C ASN A 110 1.43 -11.29 -15.57
N THR A 111 2.34 -10.81 -14.73
CA THR A 111 3.47 -9.98 -15.15
C THR A 111 4.56 -10.84 -15.82
N SER A 112 5.50 -10.19 -16.51
CA SER A 112 6.64 -10.88 -17.09
C SER A 112 7.56 -11.52 -16.04
N ASP A 113 7.55 -11.01 -14.80
CA ASP A 113 8.31 -11.56 -13.69
C ASP A 113 7.89 -12.98 -13.33
N GLY A 114 6.60 -13.29 -13.39
CA GLY A 114 6.07 -14.63 -13.12
C GLY A 114 6.57 -15.73 -14.07
N LYS A 115 7.23 -15.36 -15.19
CA LYS A 115 7.86 -16.31 -16.12
C LYS A 115 9.30 -16.67 -15.72
N LYS A 116 9.87 -15.99 -14.75
CA LYS A 116 11.25 -16.21 -14.30
C LYS A 116 11.25 -17.28 -13.20
N GLU A 117 12.03 -18.34 -13.35
CA GLU A 117 12.07 -19.46 -12.39
C GLU A 117 12.48 -19.06 -10.97
N TRP A 118 13.29 -18.02 -10.86
CA TRP A 118 13.77 -17.50 -9.59
C TRP A 118 12.78 -16.51 -8.92
N PHE A 119 11.75 -16.06 -9.63
CA PHE A 119 10.77 -15.11 -9.10
C PHE A 119 9.53 -15.85 -8.56
N ALA A 120 9.34 -15.79 -7.26
CA ALA A 120 8.21 -16.46 -6.61
C ALA A 120 7.00 -15.51 -6.48
N VAL A 121 6.07 -15.59 -7.44
CA VAL A 121 4.81 -14.84 -7.35
C VAL A 121 3.96 -15.39 -6.20
N GLY A 122 3.62 -14.52 -5.23
CA GLY A 122 2.85 -14.93 -4.05
C GLY A 122 3.65 -15.68 -3.00
N ASP A 123 4.98 -15.69 -3.10
CA ASP A 123 5.85 -16.26 -2.08
C ASP A 123 7.11 -15.42 -1.87
N TYR A 124 7.85 -15.70 -0.80
CA TYR A 124 9.03 -14.95 -0.43
C TYR A 124 10.17 -15.14 -1.42
N LYS A 125 11.08 -14.16 -1.44
CA LYS A 125 12.23 -14.13 -2.33
C LYS A 125 13.11 -15.35 -2.19
N LYS A 126 13.67 -15.79 -3.32
CA LYS A 126 14.63 -16.91 -3.39
C LYS A 126 16.07 -16.43 -3.52
N LEU A 127 16.26 -15.20 -3.95
CA LEU A 127 17.59 -14.59 -4.15
C LEU A 127 17.73 -13.38 -3.22
N PRO A 128 18.94 -13.11 -2.72
CA PRO A 128 19.24 -11.89 -2.00
C PRO A 128 18.89 -10.65 -2.84
N ASN A 129 18.48 -9.59 -2.18
CA ASN A 129 18.27 -8.29 -2.81
C ASN A 129 18.74 -7.17 -1.88
N GLU A 130 18.89 -5.98 -2.43
CA GLU A 130 19.29 -4.78 -1.72
C GLU A 130 18.33 -3.63 -1.98
N VAL A 131 18.28 -2.67 -1.07
CA VAL A 131 17.51 -1.43 -1.21
C VAL A 131 18.44 -0.26 -0.90
N GLY A 132 18.63 0.63 -1.88
CA GLY A 132 19.50 1.79 -1.72
C GLY A 132 20.96 1.44 -1.36
N GLY A 133 21.46 0.30 -1.84
CA GLY A 133 22.81 -0.19 -1.55
C GLY A 133 22.96 -0.84 -0.17
N ILE A 134 21.88 -1.16 0.50
CA ILE A 134 21.86 -1.87 1.80
C ILE A 134 21.26 -3.25 1.60
N ASP A 135 21.98 -4.28 2.05
CA ASP A 135 21.45 -5.65 2.05
C ASP A 135 20.20 -5.76 2.92
N THR A 136 19.19 -6.44 2.41
CA THR A 136 17.98 -6.77 3.14
C THR A 136 18.12 -8.13 3.84
N VAL A 137 17.08 -8.59 4.55
CA VAL A 137 17.11 -9.91 5.19
C VAL A 137 17.37 -11.00 4.15
N GLN A 138 18.28 -11.95 4.46
CA GLN A 138 18.61 -13.05 3.57
C GLN A 138 17.40 -13.98 3.35
N PRO A 139 17.24 -14.60 2.17
CA PRO A 139 16.07 -15.41 1.82
C PRO A 139 15.71 -16.48 2.86
N GLU A 140 16.69 -17.18 3.42
CA GLU A 140 16.51 -18.21 4.45
C GLU A 140 15.94 -17.68 5.77
N ASP A 141 16.14 -16.42 6.08
CA ASP A 141 15.67 -15.76 7.32
C ASP A 141 14.33 -15.05 7.16
N VAL A 142 13.87 -14.81 5.92
CA VAL A 142 12.65 -13.99 5.66
C VAL A 142 11.45 -14.54 6.42
N HIS A 143 11.20 -15.85 6.35
CA HIS A 143 10.03 -16.45 7.01
C HIS A 143 10.06 -16.24 8.54
N ARG A 144 11.22 -16.43 9.16
CA ARG A 144 11.40 -16.18 10.60
C ARG A 144 11.15 -14.71 10.95
N CYS A 145 11.78 -13.78 10.22
CA CYS A 145 11.66 -12.35 10.48
C CYS A 145 10.22 -11.84 10.26
N MET A 146 9.54 -12.31 9.22
CA MET A 146 8.14 -11.97 8.96
C MET A 146 7.22 -12.49 10.06
N LYS A 147 7.43 -13.71 10.52
CA LYS A 147 6.66 -14.29 11.62
C LYS A 147 6.85 -13.48 12.90
N GLU A 148 8.11 -13.21 13.30
CA GLU A 148 8.44 -12.42 14.49
C GLU A 148 7.81 -11.02 14.44
N MET A 149 7.90 -10.33 13.30
CA MET A 149 7.29 -9.01 13.09
C MET A 149 5.77 -9.06 13.25
N LEU A 150 5.11 -10.03 12.63
CA LEU A 150 3.65 -10.17 12.68
C LEU A 150 3.16 -10.57 14.07
N ASP A 151 3.86 -11.50 14.74
CA ASP A 151 3.50 -11.93 16.10
C ASP A 151 3.59 -10.73 17.04
N LYS A 152 4.71 -10.01 17.05
CA LYS A 152 4.90 -8.80 17.87
C LYS A 152 3.83 -7.74 17.60
N TYR A 153 3.52 -7.47 16.34
CA TYR A 153 2.52 -6.47 15.97
C TYR A 153 1.10 -6.89 16.41
N ASN A 154 0.75 -8.16 16.20
CA ASN A 154 -0.57 -8.68 16.52
C ASN A 154 -0.82 -8.91 18.03
N GLU A 155 0.21 -8.90 18.87
CA GLU A 155 0.10 -8.94 20.34
C GLU A 155 -0.39 -7.60 20.91
N ASN A 156 -0.10 -6.48 20.23
CA ASN A 156 -0.55 -5.17 20.68
C ASN A 156 -2.04 -4.97 20.36
N SER A 157 -2.83 -4.72 21.38
CA SER A 157 -4.28 -4.49 21.27
C SER A 157 -4.67 -3.04 20.97
N ASP A 158 -3.76 -2.09 21.19
CA ASP A 158 -4.00 -0.65 21.03
C ASP A 158 -2.97 -0.05 20.06
N ILE A 159 -3.15 -0.32 18.78
CA ILE A 159 -2.25 0.10 17.70
C ILE A 159 -2.39 1.61 17.46
N THR A 160 -1.29 2.30 17.58
CA THR A 160 -1.15 3.74 17.30
C THR A 160 -0.70 4.01 15.87
N PHE A 161 -0.68 5.28 15.49
CA PHE A 161 -0.10 5.72 14.21
C PHE A 161 1.40 5.35 14.10
N GLU A 162 2.15 5.54 15.18
CA GLU A 162 3.57 5.20 15.24
C GLU A 162 3.81 3.68 15.11
N ASP A 163 2.94 2.85 15.70
CA ASP A 163 3.03 1.38 15.55
C ASP A 163 2.81 0.96 14.09
N ILE A 164 1.91 1.65 13.36
CA ILE A 164 1.68 1.39 11.93
C ILE A 164 2.93 1.77 11.12
N LEU A 165 3.58 2.89 11.45
CA LEU A 165 4.82 3.30 10.78
C LEU A 165 5.97 2.34 11.11
N ASP A 166 6.12 1.92 12.36
CA ASP A 166 7.16 0.94 12.75
C ASP A 166 6.96 -0.39 12.02
N PHE A 167 5.72 -0.90 11.99
CA PHE A 167 5.38 -2.10 11.23
C PHE A 167 5.78 -1.98 9.75
N HIS A 168 5.48 -0.84 9.14
CA HIS A 168 5.83 -0.58 7.76
C HIS A 168 7.35 -0.55 7.53
N VAL A 169 8.09 0.13 8.39
CA VAL A 169 9.56 0.19 8.30
C VAL A 169 10.18 -1.19 8.48
N GLN A 170 9.67 -2.00 9.43
CA GLN A 170 10.16 -3.37 9.61
C GLN A 170 9.90 -4.21 8.36
N PHE A 171 8.71 -4.10 7.76
CA PHE A 171 8.38 -4.77 6.51
C PHE A 171 9.33 -4.36 5.36
N GLU A 172 9.59 -3.05 5.20
CA GLU A 172 10.52 -2.55 4.17
C GLU A 172 11.97 -3.01 4.42
N ARG A 173 12.40 -3.13 5.67
CA ARG A 173 13.75 -3.65 6.02
C ARG A 173 13.88 -5.15 5.79
N ILE A 174 12.85 -5.93 6.08
CA ILE A 174 12.83 -7.37 5.76
C ILE A 174 12.86 -7.56 4.24
N HIS A 175 12.11 -6.76 3.51
CA HIS A 175 11.99 -6.80 2.05
C HIS A 175 11.70 -8.20 1.54
N PRO A 176 10.54 -8.78 1.94
CA PRO A 176 10.32 -10.23 1.85
C PRO A 176 10.18 -10.76 0.42
N PHE A 177 9.86 -9.92 -0.55
CA PHE A 177 9.66 -10.33 -1.94
C PHE A 177 10.82 -9.90 -2.83
N GLN A 178 10.92 -10.51 -3.99
CA GLN A 178 11.94 -10.17 -4.97
C GLN A 178 11.71 -8.79 -5.60
N ASP A 179 10.45 -8.39 -5.75
CA ASP A 179 9.96 -7.08 -6.20
C ASP A 179 8.56 -6.83 -5.61
N GLY A 180 8.08 -5.58 -5.67
CA GLY A 180 6.73 -5.20 -5.21
C GLY A 180 6.60 -4.90 -3.71
N ASN A 181 7.69 -4.93 -2.94
CA ASN A 181 7.66 -4.70 -1.50
C ASN A 181 7.09 -3.33 -1.15
N GLY A 182 7.56 -2.25 -1.75
CA GLY A 182 7.06 -0.91 -1.46
C GLY A 182 5.56 -0.76 -1.72
N ARG A 183 5.04 -1.32 -2.81
CA ARG A 183 3.59 -1.32 -3.12
C ARG A 183 2.79 -2.11 -2.09
N ILE A 184 3.25 -3.32 -1.74
CA ILE A 184 2.62 -4.11 -0.67
C ILE A 184 2.70 -3.38 0.66
N GLY A 185 3.85 -2.84 1.04
CA GLY A 185 4.03 -2.08 2.27
C GLY A 185 3.03 -0.92 2.40
N ARG A 186 2.83 -0.13 1.33
CA ARG A 186 1.84 0.97 1.33
C ARG A 186 0.40 0.48 1.37
N LEU A 187 0.07 -0.65 0.76
CA LEU A 187 -1.23 -1.31 0.91
C LEU A 187 -1.46 -1.80 2.35
N LEU A 188 -0.43 -2.33 3.01
CA LEU A 188 -0.51 -2.75 4.41
C LEU A 188 -0.72 -1.56 5.35
N ILE A 189 -0.08 -0.39 5.11
CA ILE A 189 -0.38 0.85 5.83
C ILE A 189 -1.86 1.19 5.69
N PHE A 190 -2.38 1.24 4.45
CA PHE A 190 -3.77 1.57 4.20
C PHE A 190 -4.72 0.62 4.93
N TRP A 191 -4.43 -0.69 4.91
CA TRP A 191 -5.17 -1.71 5.67
C TRP A 191 -5.18 -1.40 7.17
N GLN A 192 -3.99 -1.17 7.77
CA GLN A 192 -3.89 -0.95 9.21
C GLN A 192 -4.58 0.36 9.62
N CYS A 193 -4.48 1.40 8.82
CA CYS A 193 -5.22 2.64 9.06
C CYS A 193 -6.73 2.40 9.09
N LEU A 194 -7.29 1.66 8.13
CA LEU A 194 -8.71 1.31 8.12
C LEU A 194 -9.10 0.47 9.35
N LYS A 195 -8.28 -0.54 9.70
CA LYS A 195 -8.56 -1.46 10.81
C LYS A 195 -8.56 -0.75 12.16
N HIS A 196 -7.57 0.10 12.40
CA HIS A 196 -7.35 0.73 13.71
C HIS A 196 -7.95 2.13 13.84
N ASN A 197 -8.78 2.55 12.88
CA ASN A 197 -9.42 3.87 12.86
C ASN A 197 -8.39 5.03 12.90
N VAL A 198 -7.26 4.84 12.27
CA VAL A 198 -6.30 5.89 11.97
C VAL A 198 -6.65 6.47 10.61
N VAL A 199 -6.61 7.80 10.45
CA VAL A 199 -6.86 8.42 9.14
C VAL A 199 -5.85 7.89 8.14
N PRO A 200 -6.25 7.30 7.00
CA PRO A 200 -5.32 6.84 5.98
C PRO A 200 -4.52 7.99 5.37
N PHE A 201 -3.47 7.63 4.68
CA PHE A 201 -2.67 8.58 3.91
C PHE A 201 -2.11 7.93 2.65
N ILE A 202 -1.82 8.76 1.66
CA ILE A 202 -1.23 8.35 0.38
C ILE A 202 0.04 9.16 0.19
N ILE A 203 1.17 8.47 0.08
CA ILE A 203 2.44 9.13 -0.26
C ILE A 203 2.39 9.53 -1.72
N THR A 204 2.47 10.82 -1.99
CA THR A 204 2.50 11.39 -3.34
C THR A 204 3.95 11.50 -3.84
N GLU A 205 4.11 11.78 -5.13
CA GLU A 205 5.44 11.99 -5.74
C GLU A 205 6.20 13.12 -5.06
N GLU A 206 5.53 14.20 -4.65
CA GLU A 206 6.15 15.34 -3.97
C GLU A 206 6.71 14.95 -2.60
N LEU A 207 6.11 13.95 -1.95
CA LEU A 207 6.54 13.45 -0.64
C LEU A 207 7.57 12.32 -0.73
N ARG A 208 7.82 11.76 -1.92
CA ARG A 208 8.64 10.57 -2.13
C ARG A 208 10.03 10.66 -1.49
N LEU A 209 10.75 11.75 -1.72
CA LEU A 209 12.11 11.91 -1.19
C LEU A 209 12.13 12.02 0.34
N PHE A 210 11.13 12.71 0.92
CA PHE A 210 10.98 12.81 2.37
C PHE A 210 10.59 11.47 3.00
N TYR A 211 9.74 10.71 2.31
CA TYR A 211 9.34 9.37 2.72
C TYR A 211 10.54 8.41 2.75
N TYR A 212 11.36 8.35 1.70
CA TYR A 212 12.56 7.51 1.68
C TYR A 212 13.58 7.93 2.74
N ARG A 213 13.81 9.24 2.91
CA ARG A 213 14.64 9.75 4.01
C ARG A 213 14.10 9.31 5.37
N GLY A 214 12.79 9.34 5.54
CA GLY A 214 12.11 8.90 6.75
C GLY A 214 12.32 7.43 7.05
N LEU A 215 12.15 6.55 6.05
CA LEU A 215 12.39 5.10 6.17
C LEU A 215 13.83 4.79 6.59
N GLN A 216 14.81 5.46 5.97
CA GLN A 216 16.24 5.27 6.28
C GLN A 216 16.59 5.70 7.71
N ASN A 217 15.96 6.76 8.20
CA ASN A 217 16.30 7.35 9.51
C ASN A 217 15.41 6.86 10.66
N TRP A 218 14.46 5.96 10.40
CA TRP A 218 13.60 5.43 11.45
C TRP A 218 14.39 4.65 12.51
N GLY A 219 14.15 4.96 13.77
CA GLY A 219 14.95 4.49 14.91
C GLY A 219 16.04 5.46 15.35
N HIS A 220 16.36 6.48 14.53
CA HIS A 220 17.27 7.58 14.88
C HIS A 220 16.51 8.90 14.94
N ILE A 221 15.79 9.27 13.89
CA ILE A 221 15.00 10.51 13.79
C ILE A 221 13.64 10.15 13.22
N ASN A 222 12.77 9.62 14.07
CA ASN A 222 11.43 9.15 13.68
C ASN A 222 10.55 10.26 13.09
N GLY A 223 10.78 11.51 13.51
CA GLY A 223 10.06 12.67 13.01
C GLY A 223 10.08 12.82 11.49
N TYR A 224 11.17 12.41 10.81
CA TYR A 224 11.22 12.52 9.36
C TYR A 224 10.12 11.73 8.65
N LEU A 225 9.87 10.48 9.07
CA LEU A 225 8.79 9.67 8.50
C LEU A 225 7.44 10.11 9.04
N ALA A 226 7.34 10.34 10.36
CA ALA A 226 6.10 10.71 11.01
C ALA A 226 5.53 12.01 10.42
N ASP A 227 6.33 13.08 10.30
CA ASP A 227 5.89 14.37 9.76
C ASP A 227 5.47 14.25 8.29
N THR A 228 6.21 13.45 7.50
CA THR A 228 5.85 13.19 6.09
C THR A 228 4.50 12.48 5.99
N CYS A 229 4.28 11.45 6.79
CA CYS A 229 3.03 10.71 6.80
C CYS A 229 1.86 11.52 7.40
N LEU A 230 2.11 12.37 8.39
CA LEU A 230 1.11 13.32 8.93
C LEU A 230 0.70 14.35 7.87
N THR A 231 1.66 14.87 7.10
CA THR A 231 1.36 15.77 5.96
C THR A 231 0.46 15.06 4.93
N ALA A 232 0.78 13.82 4.58
CA ALA A 232 -0.04 13.02 3.67
C ALA A 232 -1.43 12.72 4.26
N GLN A 233 -1.52 12.53 5.57
CA GLN A 233 -2.77 12.34 6.30
C GLN A 233 -3.64 13.60 6.29
N ASP A 234 -3.05 14.78 6.43
CA ASP A 234 -3.79 16.04 6.32
C ASP A 234 -4.37 16.24 4.92
N ASN A 235 -3.61 15.87 3.88
CA ASN A 235 -4.14 15.87 2.51
C ASN A 235 -5.33 14.89 2.36
N PHE A 236 -5.27 13.73 3.01
CA PHE A 236 -6.37 12.76 2.97
C PHE A 236 -7.60 13.25 3.75
N LYS A 237 -7.42 14.00 4.85
CA LYS A 237 -8.52 14.65 5.59
C LYS A 237 -9.31 15.61 4.69
N VAL A 238 -8.63 16.39 3.84
CA VAL A 238 -9.30 17.25 2.86
C VAL A 238 -10.20 16.43 1.91
N VAL A 239 -9.74 15.24 1.52
CA VAL A 239 -10.56 14.32 0.70
C VAL A 239 -11.78 13.82 1.49
N LEU A 240 -11.59 13.44 2.77
CA LEU A 240 -12.70 13.02 3.63
C LEU A 240 -13.75 14.14 3.80
N ASP A 241 -13.30 15.36 4.02
CA ASP A 241 -14.17 16.53 4.16
C ASP A 241 -14.98 16.79 2.89
N TYR A 242 -14.33 16.69 1.72
CA TYR A 242 -15.02 16.82 0.43
C TYR A 242 -16.16 15.81 0.28
N PHE A 243 -15.96 14.57 0.71
CA PHE A 243 -16.97 13.50 0.66
C PHE A 243 -17.88 13.49 1.91
N ARG A 244 -17.76 14.46 2.82
CA ARG A 244 -18.55 14.58 4.06
C ARG A 244 -18.47 13.33 4.94
N ILE A 245 -17.29 12.73 5.03
CA ILE A 245 -16.98 11.58 5.89
C ILE A 245 -16.29 12.04 7.19
N SER A 246 -15.88 13.29 7.26
CA SER A 246 -15.25 13.94 8.42
C SER A 246 -16.26 14.41 9.46
#